data_9559b14a87389d36a14312ab4e39a6a4
#
_entry.id   9559b14a87389d36a14312ab4e39a6a4
#
_cell.length_a   1.000
_cell.length_b   1.000
_cell.length_c   1.000
_cell.angle_alpha   90.00
_cell.angle_beta   90.00
_cell.angle_gamma   90.00
#
_symmetry.space_group_name_H-M   'P 1'
#
loop_
_entity.id
_entity.type
_entity.pdbx_description
1 polymer ?
#
loop_
_entity_poly.entity_id
_entity_poly.type
_entity_poly.pdbx_seq_one_letter_code
_entity_poly.pdbx_strand_id
1 'polypeptide(L)'
;MSEIVALARLWLGTPYHHRASSCRVGTDCLGLIRGLWRARHGAEPDVLPPYTPGWAERGEAEHLWQALATYLRPVDTPADGQVLLFRLQARALAKHVGIQTQAARAFIHACPRAGVVEAPLSAPWARRIVARFAFPPVPQELE
;
A
#
# COMPACT_ATOMS: atom_id res chain seq x y z
N MET A 1 -1.36 -9.32 16.93
CA MET A 1 -1.26 -9.43 15.46
C MET A 1 -2.02 -8.27 14.84
N SER A 2 -1.48 -7.71 13.78
CA SER A 2 -2.14 -6.59 13.09
C SER A 2 -3.38 -7.06 12.34
N GLU A 3 -4.50 -6.36 12.55
CA GLU A 3 -5.71 -6.58 11.77
C GLU A 3 -5.48 -6.32 10.28
N ILE A 4 -4.68 -5.29 9.95
CA ILE A 4 -4.36 -4.97 8.56
C ILE A 4 -3.60 -6.11 7.90
N VAL A 5 -2.66 -6.75 8.60
CA VAL A 5 -1.93 -7.90 8.04
C VAL A 5 -2.90 -9.05 7.74
N ALA A 6 -3.82 -9.34 8.66
CA ALA A 6 -4.81 -10.40 8.45
C ALA A 6 -5.69 -10.10 7.23
N LEU A 7 -6.15 -8.86 7.09
CA LEU A 7 -6.96 -8.43 5.95
C LEU A 7 -6.15 -8.53 4.65
N ALA A 8 -4.89 -8.07 4.67
CA ALA A 8 -4.04 -8.09 3.47
C ALA A 8 -3.78 -9.53 3.00
N ARG A 9 -3.66 -10.48 3.92
CA ARG A 9 -3.43 -11.89 3.55
C ARG A 9 -4.61 -12.50 2.80
N LEU A 10 -5.81 -11.96 2.98
CA LEU A 10 -6.97 -12.42 2.20
C LEU A 10 -6.81 -12.11 0.70
N TRP A 11 -5.95 -11.15 0.36
CA TRP A 11 -5.70 -10.74 -1.02
C TRP A 11 -4.61 -11.54 -1.71
N LEU A 12 -3.88 -12.39 -0.99
CA LEU A 12 -2.80 -13.19 -1.58
C LEU A 12 -3.35 -14.00 -2.76
N GLY A 13 -2.63 -13.96 -3.88
CA GLY A 13 -3.03 -14.63 -5.11
C GLY A 13 -3.96 -13.82 -6.00
N THR A 14 -4.42 -12.65 -5.57
CA THR A 14 -5.23 -11.78 -6.43
C THR A 14 -4.42 -11.35 -7.65
N PRO A 15 -4.95 -11.53 -8.88
CA PRO A 15 -4.23 -11.13 -10.09
C PRO A 15 -4.01 -9.62 -10.16
N TYR A 16 -2.94 -9.21 -10.86
CA TYR A 16 -2.68 -7.79 -11.07
C TYR A 16 -3.56 -7.25 -12.18
N HIS A 17 -4.30 -6.18 -11.88
CA HIS A 17 -5.07 -5.42 -12.86
C HIS A 17 -4.96 -3.94 -12.53
N HIS A 18 -4.54 -3.14 -13.51
CA HIS A 18 -4.37 -1.71 -13.33
C HIS A 18 -5.70 -1.06 -12.89
N ARG A 19 -5.63 -0.24 -11.84
CA ARG A 19 -6.74 0.51 -11.24
C ARG A 19 -7.81 -0.35 -10.57
N ALA A 20 -7.68 -1.66 -10.58
CA ALA A 20 -8.63 -2.54 -9.92
C ALA A 20 -8.38 -2.59 -8.42
N SER A 21 -9.44 -2.87 -7.66
CA SER A 21 -9.38 -3.04 -6.22
C SER A 21 -10.48 -3.99 -5.79
N SER A 22 -10.37 -5.25 -6.21
CA SER A 22 -11.37 -6.28 -5.95
C SER A 22 -10.67 -7.57 -5.51
N CYS A 23 -10.84 -7.92 -4.25
CA CYS A 23 -10.17 -9.06 -3.63
C CYS A 23 -10.41 -10.33 -4.44
N ARG A 24 -9.33 -11.03 -4.80
CA ARG A 24 -9.30 -12.26 -5.57
C ARG A 24 -9.74 -12.14 -7.03
N VAL A 25 -10.16 -10.96 -7.47
CA VAL A 25 -10.55 -10.71 -8.86
C VAL A 25 -9.46 -9.92 -9.59
N GLY A 26 -8.99 -8.84 -8.99
CA GLY A 26 -7.91 -8.05 -9.57
C GLY A 26 -7.59 -6.83 -8.74
N THR A 27 -6.31 -6.46 -8.70
CA THR A 27 -5.87 -5.26 -7.99
C THR A 27 -4.51 -4.81 -8.50
N ASP A 28 -4.23 -3.50 -8.39
CA ASP A 28 -2.88 -2.98 -8.47
C ASP A 28 -2.38 -2.64 -7.06
N CYS A 29 -1.19 -2.04 -6.95
CA CYS A 29 -0.61 -1.80 -5.64
C CYS A 29 -1.43 -0.82 -4.81
N LEU A 30 -1.94 0.26 -5.40
CA LEU A 30 -2.79 1.20 -4.70
C LEU A 30 -4.17 0.60 -4.43
N GLY A 31 -4.68 -0.23 -5.34
CA GLY A 31 -5.95 -0.94 -5.17
C GLY A 31 -5.98 -1.81 -3.93
N LEU A 32 -4.86 -2.45 -3.60
CA LEU A 32 -4.73 -3.21 -2.36
C LEU A 32 -4.96 -2.30 -1.15
N ILE A 33 -4.29 -1.15 -1.10
CA ILE A 33 -4.45 -0.19 0.00
C ILE A 33 -5.89 0.31 0.09
N ARG A 34 -6.51 0.62 -1.06
CA ARG A 34 -7.91 1.05 -1.12
C ARG A 34 -8.84 -0.04 -0.57
N GLY A 35 -8.58 -1.29 -0.91
CA GLY A 35 -9.38 -2.41 -0.42
C GLY A 35 -9.25 -2.61 1.08
N LEU A 36 -8.05 -2.45 1.63
CA LEU A 36 -7.83 -2.52 3.07
C LEU A 36 -8.54 -1.36 3.78
N TRP A 37 -8.53 -0.18 3.18
CA TRP A 37 -9.28 0.96 3.73
C TRP A 37 -10.78 0.63 3.82
N ARG A 38 -11.37 0.12 2.73
CA ARG A 38 -12.81 -0.22 2.73
C ARG A 38 -13.14 -1.27 3.79
N ALA A 39 -12.29 -2.28 3.94
CA ALA A 39 -12.52 -3.35 4.91
C ALA A 39 -12.47 -2.83 6.35
N ARG A 40 -11.63 -1.83 6.61
CA ARG A 40 -11.43 -1.32 7.96
C ARG A 40 -12.33 -0.13 8.27
N HIS A 41 -12.58 0.75 7.31
CA HIS A 41 -13.25 2.04 7.53
C HIS A 41 -14.60 2.16 6.84
N GLY A 42 -14.98 1.20 6.02
CA GLY A 42 -16.20 1.26 5.22
C GLY A 42 -15.96 1.92 3.87
N ALA A 43 -16.49 3.12 3.65
CA ALA A 43 -16.32 3.80 2.37
C ALA A 43 -14.92 4.40 2.23
N GLU A 44 -14.40 4.44 1.00
CA GLU A 44 -13.19 5.19 0.70
C GLU A 44 -13.45 6.68 0.95
N PRO A 45 -12.41 7.46 1.36
CA PRO A 45 -12.63 8.86 1.66
C PRO A 45 -13.09 9.61 0.41
N ASP A 46 -12.30 10.29 -0.32
CA ASP A 46 -12.72 10.92 -1.56
C ASP A 46 -12.41 10.00 -2.74
N VAL A 47 -13.17 10.19 -3.83
CA VAL A 47 -12.90 9.46 -5.05
C VAL A 47 -11.56 9.93 -5.60
N LEU A 48 -10.60 9.01 -5.74
CA LEU A 48 -9.36 9.30 -6.42
C LEU A 48 -9.66 9.61 -7.88
N PRO A 49 -9.05 10.64 -8.45
CA PRO A 49 -9.22 10.88 -9.89
C PRO A 49 -8.69 9.66 -10.66
N PRO A 50 -9.25 9.36 -11.84
CA PRO A 50 -8.73 8.28 -12.66
C PRO A 50 -7.23 8.45 -12.89
N TYR A 51 -6.47 7.38 -12.68
CA TYR A 51 -5.03 7.41 -12.89
C TYR A 51 -4.62 6.43 -13.97
N THR A 52 -3.53 6.74 -14.65
CA THR A 52 -2.95 5.90 -15.70
C THR A 52 -1.78 5.10 -15.13
N PRO A 53 -1.24 4.10 -15.87
CA PRO A 53 -0.08 3.35 -15.37
C PRO A 53 1.10 4.22 -14.99
N GLY A 54 1.29 5.37 -15.66
CA GLY A 54 2.37 6.30 -15.33
C GLY A 54 1.96 7.45 -14.41
N TRP A 55 0.84 7.33 -13.74
CA TRP A 55 0.29 8.41 -12.92
C TRP A 55 1.29 8.97 -11.93
N ALA A 56 1.94 8.12 -11.15
CA ALA A 56 2.88 8.55 -10.14
C ALA A 56 4.22 9.00 -10.71
N GLU A 57 4.46 8.79 -12.00
CA GLU A 57 5.70 9.16 -12.67
C GLU A 57 5.59 10.47 -13.46
N ARG A 58 4.38 11.02 -13.61
CA ARG A 58 4.15 12.21 -14.41
C ARG A 58 4.38 13.47 -13.63
N GLY A 59 5.06 14.42 -14.25
CA GLY A 59 5.37 15.69 -13.64
C GLY A 59 6.44 15.57 -12.57
N GLU A 60 6.59 16.61 -11.77
CA GLU A 60 7.61 16.69 -10.73
C GLU A 60 7.05 16.37 -9.35
N ALA A 61 5.74 16.22 -9.23
CA ALA A 61 5.08 16.02 -7.94
C ALA A 61 5.01 14.55 -7.56
N GLU A 62 5.19 14.28 -6.28
CA GLU A 62 5.04 12.95 -5.69
C GLU A 62 3.56 12.70 -5.39
N HIS A 63 2.75 12.49 -6.42
CA HIS A 63 1.30 12.38 -6.27
C HIS A 63 0.87 11.26 -5.34
N LEU A 64 1.48 10.09 -5.46
CA LEU A 64 1.14 8.97 -4.59
C LEU A 64 1.50 9.26 -3.14
N TRP A 65 2.67 9.85 -2.91
CA TRP A 65 3.10 10.24 -1.56
C TRP A 65 2.12 11.23 -0.94
N GLN A 66 1.71 12.25 -1.72
CA GLN A 66 0.76 13.26 -1.25
C GLN A 66 -0.60 12.64 -0.89
N ALA A 67 -1.08 11.71 -1.71
CA ALA A 67 -2.35 11.03 -1.44
C ALA A 67 -2.28 10.19 -0.16
N LEU A 68 -1.19 9.43 0.02
CA LEU A 68 -1.03 8.64 1.22
C LEU A 68 -0.94 9.52 2.47
N ALA A 69 -0.19 10.63 2.40
CA ALA A 69 -0.05 11.55 3.53
C ALA A 69 -1.37 12.25 3.87
N THR A 70 -2.27 12.40 2.90
CA THR A 70 -3.57 13.02 3.13
C THR A 70 -4.49 12.10 3.94
N TYR A 71 -4.52 10.82 3.64
CA TYR A 71 -5.51 9.90 4.20
C TYR A 71 -4.95 8.98 5.28
N LEU A 72 -3.65 8.73 5.29
CA LEU A 72 -3.00 7.88 6.28
C LEU A 72 -2.13 8.73 7.21
N ARG A 73 -1.65 8.13 8.28
CA ARG A 73 -0.85 8.83 9.30
C ARG A 73 0.63 8.52 9.08
N PRO A 74 1.46 9.52 8.75
CA PRO A 74 2.90 9.30 8.64
C PRO A 74 3.47 8.81 9.98
N VAL A 75 4.34 7.81 9.93
CA VAL A 75 5.00 7.24 11.11
C VAL A 75 6.47 7.01 10.79
N ASP A 76 7.29 6.93 11.84
CA ASP A 76 8.73 6.69 11.67
C ASP A 76 9.20 5.40 12.36
N THR A 77 8.39 4.83 13.24
CA THR A 77 8.74 3.60 13.93
C THR A 77 8.08 2.41 13.22
N PRO A 78 8.85 1.41 12.76
CA PRO A 78 8.29 0.26 12.05
C PRO A 78 7.30 -0.55 12.90
N ALA A 79 6.19 -0.94 12.29
CA ALA A 79 5.24 -1.87 12.87
C ALA A 79 4.49 -2.60 11.76
N ASP A 80 4.09 -3.84 12.02
CA ASP A 80 3.34 -4.62 11.04
C ASP A 80 1.98 -3.99 10.75
N GLY A 81 1.54 -4.09 9.50
CA GLY A 81 0.31 -3.47 9.04
C GLY A 81 0.49 -2.06 8.50
N GLN A 82 1.68 -1.51 8.60
CA GLN A 82 1.96 -0.19 8.01
C GLN A 82 2.09 -0.29 6.49
N VAL A 83 1.66 0.78 5.83
CA VAL A 83 1.87 0.96 4.39
C VAL A 83 3.30 1.45 4.18
N LEU A 84 4.04 0.73 3.34
CA LEU A 84 5.40 1.09 2.95
C LEU A 84 5.34 1.74 1.57
N LEU A 85 5.92 2.92 1.44
CA LEU A 85 6.05 3.61 0.15
C LEU A 85 7.47 3.45 -0.35
N PHE A 86 7.62 2.95 -1.56
CA PHE A 86 8.92 2.64 -2.17
C PHE A 86 9.22 3.56 -3.34
N ARG A 87 10.48 3.95 -3.43
CA ARG A 87 11.07 4.57 -4.61
C ARG A 87 11.94 3.51 -5.28
N LEU A 88 11.51 2.99 -6.41
CA LEU A 88 12.17 1.83 -7.02
C LEU A 88 13.51 2.17 -7.65
N GLN A 89 13.69 3.44 -8.06
CA GLN A 89 14.95 3.94 -8.60
C GLN A 89 15.29 5.25 -7.93
N ALA A 90 16.60 5.53 -7.74
CA ALA A 90 17.07 6.65 -6.93
C ALA A 90 16.53 8.02 -7.39
N ARG A 91 16.31 8.21 -8.70
CA ARG A 91 15.82 9.48 -9.24
C ARG A 91 14.36 9.43 -9.69
N ALA A 92 13.69 8.30 -9.46
CA ALA A 92 12.29 8.17 -9.83
C ALA A 92 11.39 8.67 -8.72
N LEU A 93 10.14 8.98 -9.06
CA LEU A 93 9.11 9.28 -8.08
C LEU A 93 8.75 8.00 -7.31
N ALA A 94 8.28 8.16 -6.07
CA ALA A 94 7.79 7.03 -5.29
C ALA A 94 6.45 6.56 -5.88
N LYS A 95 6.38 5.29 -6.29
CA LYS A 95 5.24 4.79 -7.06
C LYS A 95 4.78 3.40 -6.66
N HIS A 96 5.40 2.77 -5.68
CA HIS A 96 5.04 1.42 -5.28
C HIS A 96 4.73 1.37 -3.79
N VAL A 97 3.73 0.58 -3.42
CA VAL A 97 3.32 0.44 -2.02
C VAL A 97 3.15 -1.03 -1.66
N GLY A 98 3.29 -1.31 -0.39
CA GLY A 98 3.04 -2.63 0.16
C GLY A 98 2.73 -2.53 1.65
N ILE A 99 2.47 -3.68 2.28
CA ILE A 99 2.12 -3.77 3.70
C ILE A 99 3.21 -4.55 4.42
N GLN A 100 3.80 -3.96 5.44
CA GLN A 100 4.80 -4.66 6.26
C GLN A 100 4.19 -5.81 7.02
N THR A 101 4.88 -6.94 7.03
CA THR A 101 4.52 -8.13 7.79
C THR A 101 5.75 -8.73 8.47
N GLN A 102 5.52 -9.69 9.37
CA GLN A 102 6.56 -10.53 9.98
C GLN A 102 7.69 -9.72 10.63
N ALA A 103 7.33 -8.68 11.38
CA ALA A 103 8.29 -7.81 12.09
C ALA A 103 9.35 -7.24 11.14
N ALA A 104 8.90 -6.73 9.99
CA ALA A 104 9.72 -6.13 8.93
C ALA A 104 10.57 -7.15 8.15
N ARG A 105 10.33 -8.45 8.30
CA ARG A 105 11.04 -9.45 7.49
C ARG A 105 10.38 -9.69 6.14
N ALA A 106 9.12 -9.28 5.98
CA ALA A 106 8.38 -9.50 4.75
C ALA A 106 7.40 -8.35 4.50
N PHE A 107 6.82 -8.34 3.31
CA PHE A 107 5.76 -7.39 2.97
C PHE A 107 4.82 -7.99 1.92
N ILE A 108 3.58 -7.55 1.94
CA ILE A 108 2.57 -7.97 0.96
C ILE A 108 2.42 -6.85 -0.05
N HIS A 109 2.52 -7.18 -1.34
CA HIS A 109 2.38 -6.19 -2.39
C HIS A 109 1.85 -6.81 -3.69
N ALA A 110 1.26 -5.98 -4.55
CA ALA A 110 0.76 -6.41 -5.85
C ALA A 110 1.83 -6.20 -6.91
N CYS A 111 2.22 -7.27 -7.59
CA CYS A 111 3.24 -7.25 -8.64
C CYS A 111 2.58 -7.49 -10.00
N PRO A 112 3.00 -6.78 -11.07
CA PRO A 112 2.37 -6.97 -12.37
C PRO A 112 2.36 -8.42 -12.88
N ARG A 113 3.39 -9.21 -12.59
CA ARG A 113 3.48 -10.58 -13.10
C ARG A 113 2.93 -11.62 -12.14
N ALA A 114 3.09 -11.40 -10.83
CA ALA A 114 2.77 -12.41 -9.82
C ALA A 114 1.45 -12.16 -9.12
N GLY A 115 0.86 -10.97 -9.27
CA GLY A 115 -0.27 -10.58 -8.47
C GLY A 115 0.14 -10.25 -7.04
N VAL A 116 -0.75 -10.45 -6.09
CA VAL A 116 -0.47 -10.14 -4.68
C VAL A 116 0.32 -11.28 -4.06
N VAL A 117 1.49 -10.94 -3.54
CA VAL A 117 2.41 -11.90 -2.90
C VAL A 117 2.92 -11.35 -1.58
N GLU A 118 3.29 -12.24 -0.68
CA GLU A 118 4.04 -11.89 0.52
C GLU A 118 5.49 -12.26 0.26
N ALA A 119 6.35 -11.27 0.14
CA ALA A 119 7.73 -11.43 -0.29
C ALA A 119 8.70 -11.00 0.80
N PRO A 120 9.93 -11.52 0.81
CA PRO A 120 10.94 -11.06 1.77
C PRO A 120 11.22 -9.57 1.60
N LEU A 121 11.26 -8.84 2.72
CA LEU A 121 11.69 -7.44 2.73
C LEU A 121 13.21 -7.44 2.82
N SER A 122 13.84 -7.86 1.72
CA SER A 122 15.29 -7.97 1.63
C SER A 122 15.95 -6.60 1.68
N ALA A 123 17.28 -6.58 1.88
CA ALA A 123 18.00 -5.32 1.97
C ALA A 123 17.80 -4.40 0.76
N PRO A 124 17.79 -4.90 -0.50
CA PRO A 124 17.49 -4.02 -1.63
C PRO A 124 16.10 -3.38 -1.55
N TRP A 125 15.08 -4.13 -1.12
CA TRP A 125 13.74 -3.58 -0.94
C TRP A 125 13.70 -2.59 0.23
N ALA A 126 14.27 -2.96 1.37
CA ALA A 126 14.25 -2.12 2.55
C ALA A 126 14.90 -0.76 2.30
N ARG A 127 15.98 -0.73 1.52
CA ARG A 127 16.65 0.52 1.17
C ARG A 127 15.82 1.43 0.28
N ARG A 128 14.76 0.93 -0.35
CA ARG A 128 13.88 1.70 -1.23
C ARG A 128 12.68 2.29 -0.50
N ILE A 129 12.49 1.98 0.77
CA ILE A 129 11.41 2.58 1.58
C ILE A 129 11.73 4.05 1.79
N VAL A 130 10.82 4.93 1.38
CA VAL A 130 10.99 6.38 1.56
C VAL A 130 10.03 6.93 2.60
N ALA A 131 8.95 6.21 2.93
CA ALA A 131 8.00 6.65 3.93
C ALA A 131 7.20 5.46 4.46
N ARG A 132 6.63 5.62 5.65
CA ARG A 132 5.76 4.65 6.31
C ARG A 132 4.50 5.36 6.75
N PHE A 133 3.37 4.67 6.65
CA PHE A 133 2.09 5.22 7.05
C PHE A 133 1.30 4.17 7.83
N ALA A 134 0.57 4.62 8.84
CA ALA A 134 -0.38 3.78 9.55
C ALA A 134 -1.80 4.13 9.11
N PHE A 135 -2.68 3.12 9.06
CA PHE A 135 -4.10 3.40 8.90
C PHE A 135 -4.60 4.11 10.14
N PRO A 136 -5.43 5.16 10.00
CA PRO A 136 -5.97 5.84 11.17
C PRO A 136 -6.88 4.89 11.95
N PRO A 137 -7.04 5.08 13.26
CA PRO A 137 -7.96 4.25 14.03
C PRO A 137 -9.41 4.48 13.60
N VAL A 138 -10.24 3.46 13.74
CA VAL A 138 -11.68 3.62 13.53
C VAL A 138 -12.33 4.19 14.81
N PRO A 139 -13.52 4.85 14.71
CA PRO A 139 -14.11 5.50 15.87
C PRO A 139 -14.27 4.61 17.10
N GLN A 140 -14.57 3.31 16.91
CA GLN A 140 -14.73 2.38 18.04
C GLN A 140 -13.44 2.19 18.84
N GLU A 141 -12.28 2.38 18.23
CA GLU A 141 -10.99 2.23 18.89
C GLU A 141 -10.62 3.46 19.72
N LEU A 142 -11.31 4.58 19.51
CA LEU A 142 -11.06 5.83 20.21
C LEU A 142 -11.88 5.97 21.49
N GLU A 143 -12.86 5.09 21.70
CA GLU A 143 -13.69 5.05 22.92
C GLU A 143 -13.02 4.22 24.04
#